data_f2812241b742e3a4aeb5011f98084f2d
#
_entry.id   f2812241b742e3a4aeb5011f98084f2d
#
_cell.length_a   1.000
_cell.length_b   1.000
_cell.length_c   1.000
_cell.angle_alpha   90.00
_cell.angle_beta   90.00
_cell.angle_gamma   90.00
#
_symmetry.space_group_name_H-M   'P 1'
#
loop_
_entity.id
_entity.type
_entity.pdbx_description
1 polymer ?
#
loop_
_entity_poly.entity_id
_entity_poly.type
_entity_poly.pdbx_seq_one_letter_code
_entity_poly.pdbx_strand_id
1 'polypeptide(L)'
;MRSYIKDYPRPQLVRSNWINLNGQWDFAFDDENVGTQSGWEKGFDTELSIMVPFTYETAMSGIGREEAHEHVWYHRTLELKKDKHKRYILHLEGSDYLTKVWVNGKYAGSHKGAYERASFDITEIAENGTNDITITVEDSFSIRQPRGKQRWIKDNFGCWYVQTTGIWKTVWLEEVPEQYIKNIKLTPDLENSSIKIEAEFEGLPVSKTAKEPFIYALKGEISFGETLIRSFCTSVNSNHVTLDVKLTDYGEAEWGLHTWTPENPELYDLSLTLEKDGAETDNILSYFGMRSIRTENGQFLLNGVPIYQRLILDQGYWKDSHLTPPGEDALIDDIDKIHQLGFNGLRKHMKTEDERFLYWCDVKGMLVWSEMAACYDYDDEAVSNFTDEWKAIVRQNYNHPCIITWTPFNESWGIHEVSTDRMQQHFTEGIYHLTKSIDGMRPVIVNDGWEHTVSDILTLHEYEEKGEIFTERYTEKKDEILAGTYAHNKANMAFAKGYSYSGQPIIISEYGGIAFSTNAENEWGYGNTVSDEDAFIDRYRKITEAIMNLSYAAGFCYTQVSDVQQEVNGLMTIDRRFKVDPEKIREINVQNNALHR
;
A
#
# COMPACT_ATOMS: atom_id res chain seq x y z
N MET A 1 18.81 -1.92 11.45
CA MET A 1 17.86 -3.00 11.78
C MET A 1 18.42 -4.34 11.36
N ARG A 2 18.26 -5.38 12.17
CA ARG A 2 18.75 -6.74 11.88
C ARG A 2 17.97 -7.44 10.77
N SER A 3 16.72 -7.04 10.55
CA SER A 3 15.82 -7.63 9.56
C SER A 3 16.03 -7.13 8.14
N TYR A 4 16.83 -6.08 7.90
CA TYR A 4 17.00 -5.56 6.55
C TYR A 4 17.89 -6.46 5.69
N ILE A 5 17.35 -6.90 4.56
CA ILE A 5 18.07 -7.53 3.46
C ILE A 5 17.69 -6.79 2.19
N LYS A 6 18.68 -6.25 1.45
CA LYS A 6 18.43 -5.54 0.20
C LYS A 6 17.62 -6.39 -0.79
N ASP A 7 16.62 -5.78 -1.41
CA ASP A 7 15.71 -6.41 -2.37
C ASP A 7 14.82 -7.55 -1.81
N TYR A 8 14.87 -7.83 -0.49
CA TYR A 8 13.99 -8.82 0.12
C TYR A 8 12.53 -8.33 0.13
N PRO A 9 11.58 -9.09 -0.46
CA PRO A 9 10.26 -8.53 -0.78
C PRO A 9 9.31 -8.39 0.42
N ARG A 10 9.60 -9.09 1.55
CA ARG A 10 8.74 -9.16 2.74
C ARG A 10 9.47 -8.73 4.02
N PRO A 11 9.79 -7.44 4.20
CA PRO A 11 10.65 -6.97 5.29
C PRO A 11 10.07 -7.18 6.69
N GLN A 12 8.76 -7.41 6.81
CA GLN A 12 8.08 -7.70 8.08
C GLN A 12 8.15 -9.18 8.51
N LEU A 13 8.69 -10.06 7.67
CA LEU A 13 8.91 -11.47 7.99
C LEU A 13 10.06 -12.01 7.15
N VAL A 14 11.28 -11.87 7.67
CA VAL A 14 12.51 -12.13 6.91
C VAL A 14 13.12 -13.49 7.28
N ARG A 15 13.44 -14.28 6.26
CA ARG A 15 14.26 -15.50 6.35
C ARG A 15 15.48 -15.40 5.46
N SER A 16 16.53 -16.12 5.83
CA SER A 16 17.77 -16.16 5.04
C SER A 16 17.66 -17.01 3.77
N ASN A 17 16.77 -18.00 3.75
CA ASN A 17 16.65 -18.98 2.67
C ASN A 17 15.55 -18.56 1.69
N TRP A 18 15.94 -17.84 0.64
CA TRP A 18 15.05 -17.41 -0.42
C TRP A 18 15.79 -17.29 -1.75
N ILE A 19 15.05 -17.35 -2.85
CA ILE A 19 15.58 -17.21 -4.20
C ILE A 19 14.80 -16.12 -4.92
N ASN A 20 15.47 -15.08 -5.38
CA ASN A 20 14.89 -14.06 -6.23
C ASN A 20 14.69 -14.63 -7.64
N LEU A 21 13.47 -14.60 -8.14
CA LEU A 21 13.11 -15.06 -9.48
C LEU A 21 12.84 -13.92 -10.46
N ASN A 22 13.12 -12.68 -10.09
CA ASN A 22 13.13 -11.57 -11.05
C ASN A 22 14.23 -11.81 -12.11
N GLY A 23 14.12 -11.13 -13.22
CA GLY A 23 15.05 -11.24 -14.33
C GLY A 23 14.38 -11.74 -15.60
N GLN A 24 15.13 -12.37 -16.48
CA GLN A 24 14.63 -12.79 -17.78
C GLN A 24 13.76 -14.05 -17.69
N TRP A 25 12.57 -13.99 -18.31
CA TRP A 25 11.64 -15.08 -18.51
C TRP A 25 11.29 -15.20 -20.00
N ASP A 26 10.98 -16.39 -20.47
CA ASP A 26 10.30 -16.60 -21.75
C ASP A 26 8.89 -16.03 -21.66
N PHE A 27 8.37 -15.45 -22.73
CA PHE A 27 7.11 -14.73 -22.73
C PHE A 27 6.31 -14.96 -24.02
N ALA A 28 4.99 -15.06 -23.92
CA ALA A 28 4.10 -15.11 -25.07
C ALA A 28 2.79 -14.40 -24.81
N PHE A 29 2.24 -13.77 -25.86
CA PHE A 29 0.87 -13.33 -25.93
C PHE A 29 -0.03 -14.50 -26.36
N ASP A 30 -1.24 -14.58 -25.84
CA ASP A 30 -2.22 -15.64 -26.13
C ASP A 30 -3.60 -15.02 -26.45
N ASP A 31 -3.64 -14.14 -27.46
CA ASP A 31 -4.84 -13.37 -27.82
C ASP A 31 -6.04 -14.27 -28.20
N GLU A 32 -5.80 -15.49 -28.61
CA GLU A 32 -6.84 -16.48 -28.94
C GLU A 32 -7.22 -17.38 -27.75
N ASN A 33 -6.55 -17.22 -26.59
CA ASN A 33 -6.72 -18.02 -25.38
C ASN A 33 -6.65 -19.54 -25.64
N VAL A 34 -5.64 -19.94 -26.40
CA VAL A 34 -5.41 -21.35 -26.78
C VAL A 34 -4.30 -22.02 -26.00
N GLY A 35 -3.51 -21.29 -25.22
CA GLY A 35 -2.32 -21.78 -24.55
C GLY A 35 -2.56 -23.04 -23.72
N THR A 36 -3.59 -23.04 -22.87
CA THR A 36 -3.96 -24.25 -22.07
C THR A 36 -4.35 -25.43 -22.95
N GLN A 37 -5.09 -25.19 -24.05
CA GLN A 37 -5.47 -26.27 -24.99
C GLN A 37 -4.24 -26.81 -25.76
N SER A 38 -3.25 -25.95 -25.97
CA SER A 38 -2.01 -26.28 -26.67
C SER A 38 -0.95 -26.90 -25.75
N GLY A 39 -1.23 -27.02 -24.46
CA GLY A 39 -0.32 -27.64 -23.49
C GLY A 39 0.81 -26.74 -23.00
N TRP A 40 0.66 -25.41 -23.10
CA TRP A 40 1.67 -24.44 -22.71
C TRP A 40 2.00 -24.48 -21.20
N GLU A 41 1.15 -25.07 -20.39
CA GLU A 41 1.45 -25.32 -18.97
C GLU A 41 2.70 -26.22 -18.74
N LYS A 42 3.21 -26.88 -19.79
CA LYS A 42 4.42 -27.71 -19.77
C LYS A 42 5.64 -27.01 -20.39
N GLY A 43 5.51 -25.72 -20.70
CA GLY A 43 6.44 -24.93 -21.46
C GLY A 43 5.98 -24.70 -22.90
N PHE A 44 6.46 -23.65 -23.51
CA PHE A 44 6.08 -23.23 -24.86
C PHE A 44 7.29 -22.67 -25.60
N ASP A 45 7.29 -22.80 -26.92
CA ASP A 45 8.29 -22.18 -27.77
C ASP A 45 7.92 -20.72 -28.06
N THR A 46 8.83 -19.80 -27.85
CA THR A 46 8.66 -18.38 -28.12
C THR A 46 9.97 -17.72 -28.54
N GLU A 47 9.87 -16.64 -29.32
CA GLU A 47 10.99 -15.75 -29.60
C GLU A 47 11.03 -14.53 -28.66
N LEU A 48 10.00 -14.33 -27.84
CA LEU A 48 9.92 -13.22 -26.91
C LEU A 48 10.48 -13.58 -25.55
N SER A 49 11.13 -12.62 -24.94
CA SER A 49 11.50 -12.67 -23.54
C SER A 49 11.11 -11.39 -22.84
N ILE A 50 10.86 -11.47 -21.54
CA ILE A 50 10.45 -10.35 -20.69
C ILE A 50 11.32 -10.24 -19.46
N MET A 51 11.64 -9.01 -19.05
CA MET A 51 12.35 -8.73 -17.81
C MET A 51 11.33 -8.57 -16.66
N VAL A 52 11.10 -9.63 -15.88
CA VAL A 52 10.25 -9.60 -14.67
C VAL A 52 10.97 -8.78 -13.57
N PRO A 53 10.29 -7.91 -12.84
CA PRO A 53 8.83 -7.78 -12.72
C PRO A 53 8.19 -6.68 -13.60
N PHE A 54 8.81 -6.29 -14.69
CA PHE A 54 8.26 -5.25 -15.56
C PHE A 54 7.23 -5.84 -16.53
N THR A 55 6.05 -5.23 -16.63
CA THR A 55 5.00 -5.70 -17.54
C THR A 55 5.32 -5.33 -18.98
N TYR A 56 4.75 -6.05 -19.93
CA TYR A 56 5.10 -5.95 -21.35
C TYR A 56 4.84 -4.56 -21.94
N GLU A 57 3.97 -3.75 -21.32
CA GLU A 57 3.70 -2.37 -21.75
C GLU A 57 4.89 -1.44 -21.54
N THR A 58 5.79 -1.80 -20.62
CA THR A 58 6.87 -0.94 -20.15
C THR A 58 8.15 -1.11 -20.96
N ALA A 59 8.93 -0.04 -21.11
CA ALA A 59 10.23 -0.09 -21.77
C ALA A 59 11.22 -1.00 -21.01
N MET A 60 11.17 -1.01 -19.67
CA MET A 60 12.07 -1.83 -18.84
C MET A 60 11.79 -3.33 -18.94
N SER A 61 10.64 -3.74 -19.44
CA SER A 61 10.36 -5.15 -19.74
C SER A 61 11.19 -5.70 -20.90
N GLY A 62 11.69 -4.82 -21.78
CA GLY A 62 12.34 -5.18 -23.04
C GLY A 62 11.35 -5.37 -24.20
N ILE A 63 10.04 -5.25 -23.98
CA ILE A 63 8.99 -5.39 -25.00
C ILE A 63 8.42 -4.02 -25.39
N GLY A 64 7.86 -3.25 -24.46
CA GLY A 64 7.40 -1.88 -24.65
C GLY A 64 6.22 -1.75 -25.62
N ARG A 65 5.19 -2.58 -25.50
CA ARG A 65 3.97 -2.55 -26.31
C ARG A 65 2.78 -2.14 -25.45
N GLU A 66 2.12 -1.05 -25.81
CA GLU A 66 1.00 -0.49 -25.03
C GLU A 66 -0.39 -0.99 -25.47
N GLU A 67 -0.49 -1.72 -26.59
CA GLU A 67 -1.73 -2.40 -26.98
C GLU A 67 -2.13 -3.45 -25.96
N ALA A 68 -3.42 -3.59 -25.68
CA ALA A 68 -3.91 -4.54 -24.70
C ALA A 68 -3.89 -5.97 -25.25
N HIS A 69 -3.37 -6.86 -24.44
CA HIS A 69 -3.38 -8.31 -24.63
C HIS A 69 -3.95 -8.95 -23.36
N GLU A 70 -5.14 -9.56 -23.45
CA GLU A 70 -5.84 -10.06 -22.25
C GLU A 70 -5.16 -11.29 -21.61
N HIS A 71 -4.45 -12.09 -22.39
CA HIS A 71 -3.81 -13.31 -21.90
C HIS A 71 -2.32 -13.30 -22.22
N VAL A 72 -1.50 -13.45 -21.18
CA VAL A 72 -0.05 -13.52 -21.29
C VAL A 72 0.50 -14.74 -20.56
N TRP A 73 1.59 -15.28 -21.06
CA TRP A 73 2.26 -16.45 -20.52
C TRP A 73 3.73 -16.16 -20.23
N TYR A 74 4.19 -16.69 -19.10
CA TYR A 74 5.56 -16.61 -18.63
C TYR A 74 6.08 -18.04 -18.42
N HIS A 75 7.33 -18.28 -18.79
CA HIS A 75 8.01 -19.54 -18.51
C HIS A 75 9.44 -19.29 -18.06
N ARG A 76 9.89 -20.05 -17.06
CA ARG A 76 11.26 -20.03 -16.58
C ARG A 76 11.65 -21.35 -15.95
N THR A 77 12.91 -21.76 -16.15
CA THR A 77 13.51 -22.87 -15.42
C THR A 77 14.09 -22.42 -14.08
N LEU A 78 13.99 -23.28 -13.08
CA LEU A 78 14.56 -23.11 -11.75
C LEU A 78 15.32 -24.37 -11.35
N GLU A 79 16.61 -24.23 -11.05
CA GLU A 79 17.39 -25.29 -10.42
C GLU A 79 17.15 -25.33 -8.92
N LEU A 80 16.67 -26.47 -8.41
CA LEU A 80 16.32 -26.63 -7.00
C LEU A 80 17.02 -27.84 -6.40
N LYS A 81 17.75 -27.64 -5.30
CA LYS A 81 18.23 -28.72 -4.45
C LYS A 81 17.16 -29.04 -3.41
N LYS A 82 16.23 -29.92 -3.77
CA LYS A 82 15.09 -30.24 -2.92
C LYS A 82 15.52 -30.99 -1.66
N ASP A 83 15.14 -30.44 -0.50
CA ASP A 83 15.24 -31.08 0.81
C ASP A 83 13.84 -31.60 1.22
N LYS A 84 13.74 -32.88 1.59
CA LYS A 84 12.49 -33.52 1.99
C LYS A 84 11.89 -32.98 3.29
N HIS A 85 12.67 -32.22 4.08
CA HIS A 85 12.26 -31.60 5.33
C HIS A 85 11.92 -30.11 5.18
N LYS A 86 11.86 -29.63 3.93
CA LYS A 86 11.49 -28.25 3.62
C LYS A 86 10.25 -28.19 2.74
N ARG A 87 9.57 -27.06 2.84
CA ARG A 87 8.52 -26.65 1.90
C ARG A 87 9.05 -25.53 1.03
N TYR A 88 8.47 -25.41 -0.13
CA TYR A 88 8.85 -24.46 -1.16
C TYR A 88 7.62 -23.64 -1.54
N ILE A 89 7.62 -22.35 -1.19
CA ILE A 89 6.48 -21.46 -1.40
C ILE A 89 6.88 -20.44 -2.47
N LEU A 90 6.22 -20.49 -3.61
CA LEU A 90 6.38 -19.51 -4.68
C LEU A 90 5.46 -18.31 -4.39
N HIS A 91 6.06 -17.12 -4.36
CA HIS A 91 5.35 -15.86 -4.13
C HIS A 91 5.43 -14.96 -5.35
N LEU A 92 4.31 -14.30 -5.65
CA LEU A 92 4.21 -13.16 -6.55
C LEU A 92 3.70 -11.99 -5.71
N GLU A 93 4.48 -10.93 -5.56
CA GLU A 93 4.10 -9.77 -4.73
C GLU A 93 2.99 -8.92 -5.34
N GLY A 94 2.76 -9.05 -6.64
CA GLY A 94 1.66 -8.46 -7.38
C GLY A 94 1.63 -8.95 -8.81
N SER A 95 0.45 -9.34 -9.28
CA SER A 95 0.23 -9.83 -10.65
C SER A 95 -1.21 -9.53 -11.07
N ASP A 96 -1.39 -8.68 -12.06
CA ASP A 96 -2.69 -8.16 -12.50
C ASP A 96 -3.23 -8.98 -13.69
N TYR A 97 -4.31 -9.74 -13.61
CA TYR A 97 -5.27 -9.80 -12.52
C TYR A 97 -5.54 -11.24 -12.06
N LEU A 98 -5.94 -12.16 -12.97
CA LEU A 98 -6.18 -13.58 -12.69
C LEU A 98 -4.94 -14.41 -13.06
N THR A 99 -4.19 -14.82 -12.07
CA THR A 99 -2.95 -15.59 -12.21
C THR A 99 -3.20 -17.08 -12.00
N LYS A 100 -2.63 -17.93 -12.87
CA LYS A 100 -2.58 -19.39 -12.69
C LYS A 100 -1.14 -19.86 -12.81
N VAL A 101 -0.74 -20.79 -11.95
CA VAL A 101 0.63 -21.27 -11.84
C VAL A 101 0.70 -22.79 -12.01
N TRP A 102 1.68 -23.23 -12.77
CA TRP A 102 2.06 -24.65 -12.89
C TRP A 102 3.56 -24.80 -12.62
N VAL A 103 3.93 -25.94 -12.08
CA VAL A 103 5.33 -26.37 -11.94
C VAL A 103 5.45 -27.79 -12.50
N ASN A 104 6.38 -27.98 -13.43
CA ASN A 104 6.57 -29.25 -14.15
C ASN A 104 5.25 -29.74 -14.83
N GLY A 105 4.46 -28.80 -15.36
CA GLY A 105 3.17 -29.06 -15.97
C GLY A 105 2.05 -29.46 -15.00
N LYS A 106 2.30 -29.46 -13.69
CA LYS A 106 1.31 -29.76 -12.63
C LYS A 106 0.78 -28.45 -12.05
N TYR A 107 -0.56 -28.32 -11.95
CA TYR A 107 -1.22 -27.14 -11.44
C TYR A 107 -0.90 -26.87 -9.96
N ALA A 108 -0.37 -25.70 -9.66
CA ALA A 108 -0.04 -25.25 -8.31
C ALA A 108 -1.21 -24.47 -7.65
N GLY A 109 -1.97 -23.70 -8.45
CA GLY A 109 -3.07 -22.89 -7.95
C GLY A 109 -3.38 -21.69 -8.82
N SER A 110 -4.36 -20.90 -8.37
CA SER A 110 -4.71 -19.61 -8.98
C SER A 110 -4.93 -18.55 -7.91
N HIS A 111 -4.75 -17.31 -8.31
CA HIS A 111 -5.00 -16.13 -7.50
C HIS A 111 -5.76 -15.08 -8.33
N LYS A 112 -6.70 -14.38 -7.71
CA LYS A 112 -7.47 -13.28 -8.31
C LYS A 112 -7.26 -12.04 -7.45
N GLY A 113 -6.62 -11.03 -8.00
CA GLY A 113 -6.21 -9.79 -7.32
C GLY A 113 -4.91 -9.29 -7.91
N ALA A 114 -4.70 -7.97 -7.89
CA ALA A 114 -3.56 -7.33 -8.54
C ALA A 114 -2.50 -6.83 -7.57
N TYR A 115 -2.89 -6.41 -6.37
CA TYR A 115 -2.06 -5.57 -5.51
C TYR A 115 -1.49 -6.30 -4.29
N GLU A 116 -2.09 -7.40 -3.84
CA GLU A 116 -1.63 -8.22 -2.72
C GLU A 116 -0.78 -9.40 -3.19
N ARG A 117 -0.09 -10.03 -2.24
CA ARG A 117 0.77 -11.20 -2.51
C ARG A 117 -0.03 -12.46 -2.78
N ALA A 118 0.24 -13.09 -3.92
CA ALA A 118 -0.16 -14.47 -4.20
C ALA A 118 0.91 -15.45 -3.73
N SER A 119 0.51 -16.56 -3.11
CA SER A 119 1.43 -17.57 -2.57
C SER A 119 0.99 -18.98 -2.94
N PHE A 120 1.90 -19.78 -3.48
CA PHE A 120 1.62 -21.12 -3.99
C PHE A 120 2.60 -22.11 -3.35
N ASP A 121 2.07 -23.10 -2.63
CA ASP A 121 2.90 -24.19 -2.13
C ASP A 121 3.19 -25.18 -3.25
N ILE A 122 4.42 -25.20 -3.70
CA ILE A 122 4.88 -26.07 -4.79
C ILE A 122 5.63 -27.31 -4.29
N THR A 123 5.64 -27.56 -2.98
CA THR A 123 6.45 -28.61 -2.34
C THR A 123 6.27 -29.98 -2.96
N GLU A 124 5.01 -30.41 -3.20
CA GLU A 124 4.71 -31.75 -3.70
C GLU A 124 4.96 -31.90 -5.21
N ILE A 125 4.98 -30.80 -5.95
CA ILE A 125 5.09 -30.81 -7.41
C ILE A 125 6.48 -30.40 -7.91
N ALA A 126 7.28 -29.72 -7.09
CA ALA A 126 8.67 -29.43 -7.38
C ALA A 126 9.54 -30.70 -7.27
N GLU A 127 10.58 -30.79 -8.08
CA GLU A 127 11.51 -31.91 -8.17
C GLU A 127 12.94 -31.49 -7.80
N ASN A 128 13.81 -32.44 -7.48
CA ASN A 128 15.23 -32.14 -7.29
C ASN A 128 15.91 -31.99 -8.65
N GLY A 129 16.58 -30.87 -8.88
CA GLY A 129 17.18 -30.50 -10.18
C GLY A 129 16.36 -29.40 -10.86
N THR A 130 16.25 -29.47 -12.18
CA THR A 130 15.56 -28.48 -12.99
C THR A 130 14.03 -28.59 -12.85
N ASN A 131 13.38 -27.45 -12.61
CA ASN A 131 11.94 -27.34 -12.56
C ASN A 131 11.48 -26.28 -13.58
N ASP A 132 10.40 -26.56 -14.28
CA ASP A 132 9.74 -25.64 -15.19
C ASP A 132 8.63 -24.91 -14.44
N ILE A 133 8.73 -23.60 -14.31
CA ILE A 133 7.68 -22.75 -13.75
C ILE A 133 6.96 -22.06 -14.91
N THR A 134 5.66 -22.29 -15.03
CA THR A 134 4.83 -21.66 -16.05
C THR A 134 3.70 -20.87 -15.37
N ILE A 135 3.50 -19.65 -15.78
CA ILE A 135 2.49 -18.75 -15.23
C ILE A 135 1.69 -18.16 -16.39
N THR A 136 0.36 -18.18 -16.30
CA THR A 136 -0.48 -17.36 -17.17
C THR A 136 -1.22 -16.32 -16.35
N VAL A 137 -1.38 -15.15 -16.93
CA VAL A 137 -2.14 -14.06 -16.34
C VAL A 137 -3.17 -13.57 -17.35
N GLU A 138 -4.39 -13.41 -16.87
CA GLU A 138 -5.51 -12.84 -17.61
C GLU A 138 -5.86 -11.49 -16.99
N ASP A 139 -5.79 -10.42 -17.78
CA ASP A 139 -6.23 -9.07 -17.43
C ASP A 139 -7.03 -8.48 -18.59
N SER A 140 -8.32 -8.33 -18.38
CA SER A 140 -9.22 -7.69 -19.34
C SER A 140 -9.43 -6.21 -19.01
N PHE A 141 -10.08 -5.46 -19.92
CA PHE A 141 -10.57 -4.11 -19.62
C PHE A 141 -11.83 -4.09 -18.72
N SER A 142 -12.02 -5.12 -17.88
CA SER A 142 -13.14 -5.15 -16.94
C SER A 142 -13.05 -4.01 -15.92
N ILE A 143 -14.13 -3.26 -15.78
CA ILE A 143 -14.27 -2.20 -14.78
C ILE A 143 -14.80 -2.71 -13.43
N ARG A 144 -15.00 -4.05 -13.31
CA ARG A 144 -15.41 -4.77 -12.10
C ARG A 144 -14.25 -5.28 -11.26
N GLN A 145 -13.04 -5.19 -11.77
CA GLN A 145 -11.81 -5.48 -11.03
C GLN A 145 -11.18 -4.19 -10.50
N PRO A 146 -10.46 -4.22 -9.36
CA PRO A 146 -9.68 -3.08 -8.88
C PRO A 146 -8.58 -2.69 -9.88
N ARG A 147 -8.76 -1.57 -10.56
CA ARG A 147 -7.83 -1.08 -11.59
C ARG A 147 -7.02 0.14 -11.16
N GLY A 148 -7.56 0.91 -10.22
CA GLY A 148 -6.92 2.18 -9.84
C GLY A 148 -6.85 3.14 -11.03
N LYS A 149 -5.67 3.67 -11.32
CA LYS A 149 -5.45 4.64 -12.42
C LYS A 149 -5.15 4.00 -13.78
N GLN A 150 -5.34 2.70 -13.94
CA GLN A 150 -5.16 2.01 -15.21
C GLN A 150 -6.35 2.25 -16.14
N ARG A 151 -6.09 2.56 -17.40
CA ARG A 151 -7.13 2.72 -18.44
C ARG A 151 -7.87 1.40 -18.71
N TRP A 152 -9.12 1.51 -19.16
CA TRP A 152 -9.94 0.37 -19.60
C TRP A 152 -10.53 0.57 -21.00
N ILE A 153 -9.92 1.47 -21.76
CA ILE A 153 -10.15 1.69 -23.20
C ILE A 153 -8.80 1.81 -23.87
N LYS A 154 -8.80 1.77 -25.21
CA LYS A 154 -7.58 1.71 -26.01
C LYS A 154 -6.58 2.85 -25.73
N ASP A 155 -7.07 4.07 -25.57
CA ASP A 155 -6.23 5.27 -25.42
C ASP A 155 -6.30 5.80 -23.98
N ASN A 156 -5.26 6.50 -23.53
CA ASN A 156 -5.28 7.21 -22.26
C ASN A 156 -6.36 8.30 -22.28
N PHE A 157 -7.02 8.50 -21.15
CA PHE A 157 -8.05 9.52 -21.01
C PHE A 157 -8.10 10.07 -19.58
N GLY A 158 -8.44 11.37 -19.44
CA GLY A 158 -8.51 11.99 -18.11
C GLY A 158 -7.26 11.71 -17.28
N CYS A 159 -7.45 11.13 -16.10
CA CYS A 159 -6.39 10.71 -15.19
C CYS A 159 -6.21 9.18 -15.15
N TRP A 160 -6.42 8.50 -16.28
CA TRP A 160 -6.17 7.07 -16.46
C TRP A 160 -5.10 6.85 -17.51
N TYR A 161 -4.15 5.97 -17.15
CA TYR A 161 -2.88 5.78 -17.84
C TYR A 161 -2.81 4.38 -18.46
N VAL A 162 -1.71 4.10 -19.17
CA VAL A 162 -1.45 2.78 -19.74
C VAL A 162 -1.71 1.69 -18.69
N GLN A 163 -2.42 0.65 -19.10
CA GLN A 163 -2.73 -0.51 -18.25
C GLN A 163 -1.46 -1.25 -17.82
N THR A 164 -1.61 -2.11 -16.84
CA THR A 164 -0.55 -2.97 -16.31
C THR A 164 -1.07 -4.40 -16.31
N THR A 165 -0.55 -5.25 -17.19
CA THR A 165 -1.03 -6.62 -17.37
C THR A 165 0.05 -7.62 -16.99
N GLY A 166 -0.26 -8.51 -16.06
CA GLY A 166 0.66 -9.55 -15.65
C GLY A 166 1.48 -9.23 -14.41
N ILE A 167 2.66 -9.83 -14.31
CA ILE A 167 3.54 -9.73 -13.15
C ILE A 167 4.18 -8.34 -13.10
N TRP A 168 3.87 -7.56 -12.04
CA TRP A 168 4.41 -6.20 -11.89
C TRP A 168 5.14 -5.93 -10.57
N LYS A 169 5.16 -6.92 -9.66
CA LYS A 169 6.03 -6.91 -8.46
C LYS A 169 6.87 -8.20 -8.41
N THR A 170 7.82 -8.24 -7.49
CA THR A 170 8.80 -9.32 -7.35
C THR A 170 8.18 -10.72 -7.34
N VAL A 171 8.81 -11.64 -8.07
CA VAL A 171 8.59 -13.10 -7.98
C VAL A 171 9.76 -13.73 -7.22
N TRP A 172 9.45 -14.58 -6.26
CA TRP A 172 10.47 -15.21 -5.43
C TRP A 172 10.03 -16.53 -4.83
N LEU A 173 10.99 -17.35 -4.45
CA LEU A 173 10.76 -18.62 -3.78
C LEU A 173 11.27 -18.54 -2.34
N GLU A 174 10.41 -18.91 -1.39
CA GLU A 174 10.76 -19.05 0.03
C GLU A 174 10.93 -20.54 0.37
N GLU A 175 12.09 -20.90 0.96
CA GLU A 175 12.32 -22.22 1.52
C GLU A 175 12.03 -22.19 3.01
N VAL A 176 10.98 -22.88 3.45
CA VAL A 176 10.58 -22.94 4.86
C VAL A 176 10.66 -24.39 5.39
N PRO A 177 10.83 -24.60 6.71
CA PRO A 177 10.73 -25.93 7.32
C PRO A 177 9.31 -26.51 7.15
N GLU A 178 9.15 -27.80 7.45
CA GLU A 178 7.81 -28.45 7.46
C GLU A 178 6.85 -27.75 8.45
N GLN A 179 7.37 -27.29 9.58
CA GLN A 179 6.65 -26.50 10.58
C GLN A 179 7.29 -25.12 10.66
N TYR A 180 6.52 -24.07 10.38
CA TYR A 180 7.06 -22.71 10.29
C TYR A 180 6.08 -21.63 10.75
N ILE A 181 6.61 -20.45 11.02
CA ILE A 181 5.85 -19.24 11.34
C ILE A 181 5.33 -18.67 10.02
N LYS A 182 4.06 -18.84 9.74
CA LYS A 182 3.43 -18.42 8.47
C LYS A 182 3.20 -16.93 8.40
N ASN A 183 2.73 -16.35 9.50
CA ASN A 183 2.41 -14.93 9.57
C ASN A 183 2.54 -14.41 11.01
N ILE A 184 2.73 -13.09 11.13
CA ILE A 184 2.73 -12.39 12.42
C ILE A 184 1.89 -11.11 12.32
N LYS A 185 1.21 -10.78 13.42
CA LYS A 185 0.51 -9.50 13.57
C LYS A 185 1.01 -8.82 14.83
N LEU A 186 1.50 -7.59 14.69
CA LEU A 186 2.16 -6.82 15.72
C LEU A 186 1.32 -5.58 16.07
N THR A 187 0.74 -5.55 17.27
CA THR A 187 -0.14 -4.45 17.70
C THR A 187 0.49 -3.72 18.88
N PRO A 188 1.00 -2.48 18.67
CA PRO A 188 1.56 -1.69 19.76
C PRO A 188 0.47 -1.18 20.71
N ASP A 189 0.76 -1.21 22.01
CA ASP A 189 -0.06 -0.65 23.08
C ASP A 189 0.80 0.29 23.92
N LEU A 190 0.71 1.61 23.62
CA LEU A 190 1.48 2.61 24.33
C LEU A 190 1.03 2.78 25.79
N GLU A 191 -0.27 2.68 26.05
CA GLU A 191 -0.82 2.87 27.40
C GLU A 191 -0.27 1.83 28.37
N ASN A 192 -0.07 0.62 27.85
CA ASN A 192 0.48 -0.49 28.61
C ASN A 192 1.98 -0.71 28.38
N SER A 193 2.65 0.13 27.58
CA SER A 193 4.06 -0.05 27.16
C SER A 193 4.35 -1.49 26.72
N SER A 194 3.48 -2.05 25.86
CA SER A 194 3.57 -3.45 25.42
C SER A 194 3.33 -3.59 23.93
N ILE A 195 3.84 -4.70 23.39
CA ILE A 195 3.53 -5.17 22.05
C ILE A 195 2.72 -6.47 22.14
N LYS A 196 1.54 -6.49 21.52
CA LYS A 196 0.78 -7.72 21.33
C LYS A 196 1.29 -8.40 20.06
N ILE A 197 1.72 -9.65 20.21
CA ILE A 197 2.24 -10.51 19.15
C ILE A 197 1.23 -11.62 18.91
N GLU A 198 0.70 -11.70 17.71
CA GLU A 198 -0.14 -12.80 17.23
C GLU A 198 0.65 -13.53 16.15
N ALA A 199 0.99 -14.80 16.38
CA ALA A 199 1.74 -15.64 15.45
C ALA A 199 0.88 -16.80 14.94
N GLU A 200 0.87 -16.97 13.61
CA GLU A 200 0.21 -18.08 12.91
C GLU A 200 1.26 -19.07 12.43
N PHE A 201 1.00 -20.35 12.65
CA PHE A 201 1.91 -21.44 12.28
C PHE A 201 1.29 -22.35 11.23
N GLU A 202 2.12 -22.91 10.35
CA GLU A 202 1.74 -23.91 9.37
C GLU A 202 2.49 -25.21 9.63
N GLY A 203 1.89 -26.36 9.26
CA GLY A 203 2.49 -27.68 9.38
C GLY A 203 2.50 -28.29 10.79
N LEU A 204 1.95 -27.61 11.80
CA LEU A 204 1.84 -28.17 13.14
C LEU A 204 0.83 -29.33 13.18
N PRO A 205 1.13 -30.44 13.88
CA PRO A 205 0.22 -31.58 13.94
C PRO A 205 -1.07 -31.21 14.69
N VAL A 206 -2.20 -31.42 14.05
CA VAL A 206 -3.55 -31.12 14.57
C VAL A 206 -4.02 -32.16 15.61
N SER A 207 -3.27 -33.24 15.84
CA SER A 207 -3.75 -34.43 16.55
C SER A 207 -3.59 -34.36 18.05
N LYS A 208 -4.72 -34.40 18.77
CA LYS A 208 -4.79 -34.69 20.22
C LYS A 208 -4.52 -36.18 20.59
N THR A 209 -4.21 -37.03 19.58
CA THR A 209 -4.08 -38.48 19.71
C THR A 209 -2.67 -39.01 19.47
N ALA A 210 -1.65 -38.15 19.38
CA ALA A 210 -0.27 -38.57 19.27
C ALA A 210 0.16 -39.31 20.53
N LYS A 211 0.72 -40.51 20.36
CA LYS A 211 1.24 -41.34 21.51
C LYS A 211 2.41 -40.66 22.25
N GLU A 212 3.09 -39.74 21.57
CA GLU A 212 4.13 -38.88 22.12
C GLU A 212 3.90 -37.45 21.62
N PRO A 213 3.37 -36.55 22.48
CA PRO A 213 3.15 -35.17 22.05
C PRO A 213 4.49 -34.45 21.91
N PHE A 214 4.78 -33.94 20.72
CA PHE A 214 5.86 -32.95 20.53
C PHE A 214 5.55 -31.69 21.34
N ILE A 215 6.58 -31.11 21.95
CA ILE A 215 6.48 -29.84 22.65
C ILE A 215 6.96 -28.75 21.71
N TYR A 216 6.03 -27.88 21.27
CA TYR A 216 6.37 -26.69 20.51
C TYR A 216 6.41 -25.48 21.44
N ALA A 217 7.38 -24.61 21.22
CA ALA A 217 7.52 -23.33 21.91
C ALA A 217 7.84 -22.22 20.92
N LEU A 218 7.28 -21.04 21.16
CA LEU A 218 7.66 -19.81 20.51
C LEU A 218 8.56 -19.02 21.44
N LYS A 219 9.81 -18.82 21.05
CA LYS A 219 10.74 -17.90 21.70
C LYS A 219 10.83 -16.61 20.93
N GLY A 220 11.06 -15.50 21.62
CA GLY A 220 11.28 -14.21 20.99
C GLY A 220 12.27 -13.35 21.75
N GLU A 221 12.96 -12.53 20.99
CA GLU A 221 13.84 -11.47 21.49
C GLU A 221 13.46 -10.15 20.84
N ILE A 222 13.30 -9.12 21.67
CA ILE A 222 13.06 -7.75 21.24
C ILE A 222 14.29 -6.94 21.65
N SER A 223 14.85 -6.19 20.68
CA SER A 223 15.99 -5.32 20.92
C SER A 223 15.77 -3.93 20.33
N PHE A 224 16.49 -2.95 20.88
CA PHE A 224 16.59 -1.61 20.32
C PHE A 224 18.06 -1.29 20.10
N GLY A 225 18.45 -1.12 18.85
CA GLY A 225 19.86 -1.09 18.47
C GLY A 225 20.57 -2.38 18.90
N GLU A 226 21.63 -2.26 19.68
CA GLU A 226 22.38 -3.41 20.21
C GLU A 226 21.87 -3.89 21.58
N THR A 227 20.90 -3.19 22.17
CA THR A 227 20.39 -3.50 23.51
C THR A 227 19.24 -4.49 23.45
N LEU A 228 19.38 -5.63 24.15
CA LEU A 228 18.28 -6.56 24.36
C LEU A 228 17.29 -5.94 25.38
N ILE A 229 16.06 -5.69 24.93
CA ILE A 229 14.98 -5.13 25.76
C ILE A 229 14.22 -6.24 26.47
N ARG A 230 13.83 -7.30 25.75
CA ARG A 230 13.05 -8.43 26.28
C ARG A 230 13.42 -9.74 25.59
N SER A 231 13.35 -10.80 26.35
CA SER A 231 13.22 -12.16 25.84
C SER A 231 11.99 -12.82 26.46
N PHE A 232 11.35 -13.69 25.70
CA PHE A 232 10.15 -14.41 26.16
C PHE A 232 10.09 -15.81 25.54
N CYS A 233 9.32 -16.68 26.19
CA CYS A 233 9.05 -18.02 25.69
C CYS A 233 7.62 -18.43 26.09
N THR A 234 6.88 -19.00 25.14
CA THR A 234 5.53 -19.51 25.39
C THR A 234 5.32 -20.85 24.68
N SER A 235 4.47 -21.71 25.26
CA SER A 235 4.09 -22.97 24.62
C SER A 235 3.16 -22.74 23.43
N VAL A 236 3.39 -23.49 22.35
CA VAL A 236 2.54 -23.48 21.15
C VAL A 236 1.67 -24.75 21.14
N ASN A 237 0.38 -24.58 21.41
CA ASN A 237 -0.58 -25.67 21.53
C ASN A 237 -1.63 -25.69 20.42
N SER A 238 -1.54 -24.75 19.47
CA SER A 238 -2.42 -24.61 18.30
C SER A 238 -1.64 -23.96 17.17
N ASN A 239 -2.26 -23.86 16.02
CA ASN A 239 -1.70 -23.12 14.87
C ASN A 239 -1.71 -21.60 15.05
N HIS A 240 -2.10 -21.10 16.21
CA HIS A 240 -2.11 -19.67 16.55
C HIS A 240 -1.74 -19.46 18.01
N VAL A 241 -0.91 -18.44 18.26
CA VAL A 241 -0.52 -17.99 19.60
C VAL A 241 -0.68 -16.48 19.67
N THR A 242 -1.21 -16.00 20.81
CA THR A 242 -1.30 -14.58 21.14
C THR A 242 -0.61 -14.35 22.48
N LEU A 243 0.23 -13.32 22.55
CA LEU A 243 0.89 -12.91 23.80
C LEU A 243 1.10 -11.39 23.82
N ASP A 244 1.08 -10.82 25.02
CA ASP A 244 1.42 -9.42 25.28
C ASP A 244 2.80 -9.36 25.95
N VAL A 245 3.74 -8.63 25.35
CA VAL A 245 5.11 -8.50 25.83
C VAL A 245 5.35 -7.08 26.31
N LYS A 246 5.61 -6.91 27.61
CA LYS A 246 5.98 -5.61 28.21
C LYS A 246 7.39 -5.20 27.76
N LEU A 247 7.54 -3.94 27.36
CA LEU A 247 8.83 -3.37 26.93
C LEU A 247 9.54 -2.60 28.05
N THR A 248 8.82 -2.21 29.11
CA THR A 248 9.35 -1.51 30.28
C THR A 248 9.20 -2.36 31.55
N ASP A 249 10.07 -2.17 32.53
CA ASP A 249 9.96 -2.83 33.83
C ASP A 249 9.01 -2.08 34.79
N TYR A 250 8.56 -2.77 35.86
CA TYR A 250 7.70 -2.16 36.87
C TYR A 250 8.43 -1.00 37.56
N GLY A 251 7.82 0.19 37.52
CA GLY A 251 8.38 1.39 38.14
C GLY A 251 9.34 2.17 37.23
N GLU A 252 9.63 1.69 36.03
CA GLU A 252 10.27 2.53 35.00
C GLU A 252 9.28 3.58 34.51
N ALA A 253 9.78 4.80 34.37
CA ALA A 253 9.01 5.87 33.77
C ALA A 253 8.80 5.61 32.26
N GLU A 254 7.76 6.20 31.67
CA GLU A 254 7.42 6.14 30.24
C GLU A 254 8.57 6.54 29.30
N TRP A 255 9.59 7.20 29.79
CA TRP A 255 10.81 7.67 29.09
C TRP A 255 11.74 6.53 28.61
N GLY A 256 11.54 5.30 29.08
CA GLY A 256 12.27 4.12 28.58
C GLY A 256 11.66 3.51 27.33
N LEU A 257 10.50 4.00 26.87
CA LEU A 257 9.84 3.50 25.68
C LEU A 257 10.25 4.32 24.45
N HIS A 258 10.83 3.66 23.46
CA HIS A 258 11.15 4.27 22.16
C HIS A 258 9.90 4.34 21.29
N THR A 259 9.45 5.54 20.95
CA THR A 259 8.23 5.74 20.17
C THR A 259 8.54 6.18 18.75
N TRP A 260 7.80 5.64 17.79
CA TRP A 260 7.90 6.00 16.40
C TRP A 260 7.14 7.31 16.11
N THR A 261 7.82 8.28 15.50
CA THR A 261 7.24 9.52 14.94
C THR A 261 7.94 9.87 13.62
N PRO A 262 7.38 10.76 12.78
CA PRO A 262 8.07 11.23 11.58
C PRO A 262 9.44 11.84 11.85
N GLU A 263 9.57 12.61 12.94
CA GLU A 263 10.80 13.29 13.32
C GLU A 263 11.82 12.35 13.98
N ASN A 264 11.34 11.26 14.60
CA ASN A 264 12.16 10.26 15.29
C ASN A 264 11.58 8.86 15.05
N PRO A 265 11.86 8.25 13.88
CA PRO A 265 11.28 6.98 13.46
C PRO A 265 11.95 5.77 14.15
N GLU A 266 11.81 5.69 15.46
CA GLU A 266 12.42 4.62 16.27
C GLU A 266 11.70 3.28 16.07
N LEU A 267 12.49 2.24 15.80
CA LEU A 267 11.99 0.89 15.51
C LEU A 267 12.72 -0.14 16.39
N TYR A 268 11.96 -1.06 16.92
CA TYR A 268 12.48 -2.25 17.62
C TYR A 268 12.71 -3.39 16.65
N ASP A 269 13.80 -4.12 16.81
CA ASP A 269 14.02 -5.40 16.14
C ASP A 269 13.33 -6.53 16.93
N LEU A 270 12.72 -7.46 16.19
CA LEU A 270 12.06 -8.65 16.73
C LEU A 270 12.64 -9.90 16.04
N SER A 271 13.10 -10.86 16.86
CA SER A 271 13.42 -12.22 16.40
C SER A 271 12.43 -13.20 17.01
N LEU A 272 11.86 -14.09 16.21
CA LEU A 272 10.97 -15.15 16.66
C LEU A 272 11.51 -16.50 16.20
N THR A 273 11.62 -17.44 17.14
CA THR A 273 12.08 -18.81 16.89
C THR A 273 11.00 -19.80 17.30
N LEU A 274 10.57 -20.63 16.34
CA LEU A 274 9.75 -21.81 16.64
C LEU A 274 10.67 -22.97 17.00
N GLU A 275 10.47 -23.56 18.18
CA GLU A 275 11.19 -24.75 18.62
C GLU A 275 10.26 -25.96 18.69
N LYS A 276 10.84 -27.14 18.42
CA LYS A 276 10.25 -28.46 18.64
C LYS A 276 11.15 -29.27 19.54
N ASP A 277 10.65 -29.68 20.71
CA ASP A 277 11.41 -30.45 21.71
C ASP A 277 12.74 -29.77 22.11
N GLY A 278 12.78 -28.43 22.12
CA GLY A 278 13.94 -27.63 22.46
C GLY A 278 14.93 -27.39 21.31
N ALA A 279 14.67 -27.93 20.12
CA ALA A 279 15.46 -27.68 18.92
C ALA A 279 14.78 -26.65 18.03
N GLU A 280 15.56 -25.70 17.49
CA GLU A 280 15.08 -24.71 16.52
C GLU A 280 14.53 -25.42 15.28
N THR A 281 13.30 -25.03 14.90
CA THR A 281 12.64 -25.48 13.68
C THR A 281 12.60 -24.38 12.64
N ASP A 282 12.18 -23.16 13.04
CA ASP A 282 12.09 -21.99 12.17
C ASP A 282 12.53 -20.73 12.91
N ASN A 283 13.13 -19.80 12.20
CA ASN A 283 13.50 -18.50 12.74
C ASN A 283 13.16 -17.40 11.74
N ILE A 284 12.53 -16.34 12.22
CA ILE A 284 12.23 -15.14 11.46
C ILE A 284 12.75 -13.89 12.15
N LEU A 285 13.09 -12.90 11.35
CA LEU A 285 13.37 -11.54 11.80
C LEU A 285 12.25 -10.61 11.34
N SER A 286 11.91 -9.66 12.19
CA SER A 286 10.91 -8.63 11.97
C SER A 286 11.28 -7.36 12.73
N TYR A 287 10.41 -6.35 12.65
CA TYR A 287 10.54 -5.10 13.39
C TYR A 287 9.16 -4.50 13.65
N PHE A 288 9.08 -3.54 14.58
CA PHE A 288 7.86 -2.77 14.85
C PHE A 288 8.18 -1.38 15.39
N GLY A 289 7.25 -0.45 15.21
CA GLY A 289 7.27 0.87 15.82
C GLY A 289 6.22 0.97 16.93
N MET A 290 6.62 1.46 18.09
CA MET A 290 5.68 1.74 19.18
C MET A 290 5.01 3.08 18.92
N ARG A 291 3.74 3.07 18.60
CA ARG A 291 2.92 4.26 18.36
C ARG A 291 1.44 4.04 18.67
N SER A 292 0.72 5.13 18.92
CA SER A 292 -0.74 5.15 18.95
C SER A 292 -1.27 6.20 17.97
N ILE A 293 -2.45 5.92 17.40
CA ILE A 293 -3.16 6.84 16.49
C ILE A 293 -4.59 6.98 17.00
N ARG A 294 -5.05 8.22 17.11
CA ARG A 294 -6.44 8.53 17.53
C ARG A 294 -6.96 9.75 16.76
N THR A 295 -8.27 9.80 16.59
CA THR A 295 -8.99 11.00 16.18
C THR A 295 -9.85 11.45 17.35
N GLU A 296 -9.63 12.66 17.83
CA GLU A 296 -10.31 13.17 19.01
C GLU A 296 -10.47 14.71 18.91
N ASN A 297 -11.65 15.23 19.25
CA ASN A 297 -11.94 16.67 19.27
C ASN A 297 -11.56 17.41 17.97
N GLY A 298 -11.79 16.80 16.82
CA GLY A 298 -11.43 17.38 15.51
C GLY A 298 -9.94 17.37 15.20
N GLN A 299 -9.14 16.66 15.99
CA GLN A 299 -7.69 16.53 15.80
C GLN A 299 -7.29 15.10 15.46
N PHE A 300 -6.22 14.95 14.70
CA PHE A 300 -5.50 13.70 14.51
C PHE A 300 -4.33 13.66 15.49
N LEU A 301 -4.28 12.64 16.33
CA LEU A 301 -3.28 12.48 17.38
C LEU A 301 -2.35 11.32 17.05
N LEU A 302 -1.04 11.59 17.04
CA LEU A 302 0.02 10.58 17.02
C LEU A 302 0.68 10.56 18.40
N ASN A 303 0.69 9.41 19.07
CA ASN A 303 1.21 9.25 20.42
C ASN A 303 0.59 10.24 21.43
N GLY A 304 -0.70 10.56 21.25
CA GLY A 304 -1.43 11.52 22.08
C GLY A 304 -1.15 12.99 21.80
N VAL A 305 -0.28 13.30 20.83
CA VAL A 305 0.07 14.68 20.43
C VAL A 305 -0.59 15.02 19.10
N PRO A 306 -1.25 16.19 18.96
CA PRO A 306 -1.77 16.64 17.68
C PRO A 306 -0.66 16.75 16.62
N ILE A 307 -0.91 16.20 15.44
CA ILE A 307 -0.01 16.33 14.30
C ILE A 307 -0.76 16.95 13.11
N TYR A 308 -0.18 18.01 12.55
CA TYR A 308 -0.67 18.61 11.31
C TYR A 308 -0.11 17.83 10.12
N GLN A 309 -0.99 17.23 9.33
CA GLN A 309 -0.58 16.40 8.19
C GLN A 309 -0.31 17.29 6.97
N ARG A 310 0.94 17.31 6.53
CA ARG A 310 1.38 17.95 5.29
C ARG A 310 1.68 16.85 4.28
N LEU A 311 0.64 16.44 3.56
CA LEU A 311 0.72 15.30 2.66
C LEU A 311 0.88 15.74 1.21
N ILE A 312 1.36 14.82 0.40
CA ILE A 312 1.36 14.93 -1.06
C ILE A 312 0.78 13.63 -1.68
N LEU A 313 0.01 13.79 -2.74
CA LEU A 313 -0.55 12.67 -3.50
C LEU A 313 0.55 12.02 -4.35
N ASP A 314 0.71 10.72 -4.24
CA ASP A 314 1.69 9.94 -4.99
C ASP A 314 1.02 8.76 -5.69
N GLN A 315 0.98 8.80 -7.01
CA GLN A 315 0.43 7.72 -7.82
C GLN A 315 1.40 6.56 -8.02
N GLY A 316 2.69 6.74 -7.71
CA GLY A 316 3.71 5.70 -7.81
C GLY A 316 3.91 5.19 -9.24
N TYR A 317 4.01 6.09 -10.22
CA TYR A 317 4.35 5.79 -11.61
C TYR A 317 5.76 6.26 -11.96
N TRP A 318 6.46 5.46 -12.74
CA TRP A 318 7.78 5.79 -13.31
C TRP A 318 7.70 5.77 -14.83
N LYS A 319 8.58 6.54 -15.48
CA LYS A 319 8.55 6.73 -16.93
C LYS A 319 8.64 5.45 -17.74
N ASP A 320 9.64 4.62 -17.42
CA ASP A 320 10.00 3.47 -18.24
C ASP A 320 9.48 2.13 -17.68
N SER A 321 8.82 2.19 -16.52
CA SER A 321 8.35 0.99 -15.79
C SER A 321 6.92 1.10 -15.21
N HIS A 322 6.23 2.18 -15.46
CA HIS A 322 4.85 2.47 -15.02
C HIS A 322 4.66 2.21 -13.52
N LEU A 323 3.77 1.31 -13.10
CA LEU A 323 3.50 1.01 -11.68
C LEU A 323 4.68 0.33 -10.95
N THR A 324 5.59 -0.29 -11.67
CA THR A 324 6.71 -1.02 -11.08
C THR A 324 7.86 -0.07 -10.78
N PRO A 325 8.37 0.01 -9.54
CA PRO A 325 9.56 0.80 -9.27
C PRO A 325 10.77 0.25 -10.04
N PRO A 326 11.62 1.10 -10.61
CA PRO A 326 12.83 0.66 -11.33
C PRO A 326 13.80 -0.16 -10.47
N GLY A 327 13.74 0.04 -9.16
CA GLY A 327 14.53 -0.65 -8.16
C GLY A 327 14.29 -0.05 -6.77
N GLU A 328 14.86 -0.65 -5.74
CA GLU A 328 14.69 -0.20 -4.36
C GLU A 328 15.24 1.23 -4.13
N ASP A 329 16.34 1.58 -4.79
CA ASP A 329 16.94 2.91 -4.69
C ASP A 329 15.97 4.02 -5.20
N ALA A 330 15.09 3.72 -6.17
CA ALA A 330 14.07 4.66 -6.65
C ALA A 330 12.98 4.92 -5.61
N LEU A 331 12.63 3.91 -4.82
CA LEU A 331 11.68 4.06 -3.70
C LEU A 331 12.25 4.97 -2.60
N ILE A 332 13.54 4.81 -2.30
CA ILE A 332 14.25 5.63 -1.31
C ILE A 332 14.35 7.09 -1.78
N ASP A 333 14.69 7.29 -3.05
CA ASP A 333 14.85 8.61 -3.67
C ASP A 333 13.53 9.40 -3.68
N ASP A 334 12.40 8.74 -3.98
CA ASP A 334 11.07 9.36 -3.93
C ASP A 334 10.74 9.85 -2.51
N ILE A 335 10.98 9.04 -1.46
CA ILE A 335 10.75 9.42 -0.07
C ILE A 335 11.63 10.61 0.32
N ASP A 336 12.92 10.59 -0.04
CA ASP A 336 13.86 11.66 0.28
C ASP A 336 13.47 12.99 -0.39
N LYS A 337 13.04 12.95 -1.64
CA LYS A 337 12.54 14.13 -2.37
C LYS A 337 11.25 14.68 -1.79
N ILE A 338 10.34 13.83 -1.35
CA ILE A 338 9.11 14.25 -0.66
C ILE A 338 9.45 14.97 0.65
N HIS A 339 10.40 14.44 1.44
CA HIS A 339 10.90 15.12 2.63
C HIS A 339 11.60 16.46 2.30
N GLN A 340 12.37 16.51 1.22
CA GLN A 340 13.03 17.75 0.76
C GLN A 340 12.02 18.85 0.45
N LEU A 341 10.85 18.51 -0.07
CA LEU A 341 9.74 19.44 -0.32
C LEU A 341 9.01 19.89 0.97
N GLY A 342 9.35 19.34 2.15
CA GLY A 342 8.76 19.71 3.45
C GLY A 342 7.45 19.00 3.80
N PHE A 343 7.08 17.95 3.09
CA PHE A 343 5.97 17.08 3.46
C PHE A 343 6.41 16.11 4.57
N ASN A 344 5.47 15.73 5.44
CA ASN A 344 5.69 14.71 6.47
C ASN A 344 4.96 13.39 6.17
N GLY A 345 4.28 13.32 5.03
CA GLY A 345 3.57 12.13 4.61
C GLY A 345 3.06 12.21 3.17
N LEU A 346 2.46 11.12 2.75
CA LEU A 346 1.89 10.98 1.41
C LEU A 346 0.59 10.16 1.43
N ARG A 347 -0.23 10.36 0.42
CA ARG A 347 -1.29 9.44 0.03
C ARG A 347 -0.77 8.60 -1.12
N LYS A 348 -0.63 7.28 -0.94
CA LYS A 348 -0.34 6.38 -2.04
C LYS A 348 -1.64 6.10 -2.78
N HIS A 349 -1.85 6.89 -3.85
CA HIS A 349 -3.15 7.07 -4.47
C HIS A 349 -3.57 5.91 -5.37
N MET A 350 -4.71 5.30 -5.06
CA MET A 350 -5.32 4.18 -5.80
C MET A 350 -4.34 3.05 -6.13
N LYS A 351 -3.34 2.83 -5.28
CA LYS A 351 -2.29 1.82 -5.46
C LYS A 351 -1.84 1.30 -4.10
N THR A 352 -1.79 -0.01 -3.96
CA THR A 352 -1.04 -0.64 -2.86
C THR A 352 0.42 -0.81 -3.28
N GLU A 353 1.31 -0.11 -2.60
CA GLU A 353 2.73 -0.07 -2.96
C GLU A 353 3.47 -1.36 -2.53
N ASP A 354 4.69 -1.53 -3.01
CA ASP A 354 5.64 -2.57 -2.62
C ASP A 354 5.95 -2.45 -1.11
N GLU A 355 6.01 -3.58 -0.39
CA GLU A 355 6.30 -3.58 1.05
C GLU A 355 7.69 -2.98 1.37
N ARG A 356 8.64 -2.99 0.43
CA ARG A 356 9.93 -2.31 0.58
C ARG A 356 9.78 -0.79 0.65
N PHE A 357 8.81 -0.21 -0.09
CA PHE A 357 8.50 1.21 0.05
C PHE A 357 7.97 1.52 1.45
N LEU A 358 7.04 0.72 1.95
CA LEU A 358 6.50 0.89 3.30
C LEU A 358 7.59 0.72 4.37
N TYR A 359 8.49 -0.24 4.18
CA TYR A 359 9.68 -0.40 5.03
C TYR A 359 10.52 0.88 5.09
N TRP A 360 10.82 1.49 3.94
CA TRP A 360 11.59 2.73 3.92
C TRP A 360 10.81 3.93 4.47
N CYS A 361 9.48 3.95 4.34
CA CYS A 361 8.64 4.91 5.05
C CYS A 361 8.71 4.72 6.56
N ASP A 362 8.71 3.47 7.05
CA ASP A 362 8.88 3.16 8.48
C ASP A 362 10.22 3.64 9.00
N VAL A 363 11.30 3.42 8.24
CA VAL A 363 12.68 3.79 8.61
C VAL A 363 12.92 5.30 8.56
N LYS A 364 12.31 5.98 7.58
CA LYS A 364 12.56 7.41 7.32
C LYS A 364 11.52 8.34 7.93
N GLY A 365 10.48 7.80 8.58
CA GLY A 365 9.45 8.60 9.24
C GLY A 365 8.45 9.25 8.28
N MET A 366 8.12 8.62 7.16
CA MET A 366 7.12 9.10 6.22
C MET A 366 5.73 8.57 6.59
N LEU A 367 4.77 9.45 6.87
CA LEU A 367 3.38 9.05 7.10
C LEU A 367 2.74 8.57 5.80
N VAL A 368 1.97 7.50 5.85
CA VAL A 368 1.31 6.92 4.66
C VAL A 368 -0.19 6.76 4.89
N TRP A 369 -1.00 7.28 3.96
CA TRP A 369 -2.35 6.83 3.74
C TRP A 369 -2.31 5.73 2.69
N SER A 370 -2.78 4.55 3.05
CA SER A 370 -2.83 3.40 2.16
C SER A 370 -4.21 3.30 1.52
N GLU A 371 -4.25 3.44 0.20
CA GLU A 371 -5.48 3.46 -0.57
C GLU A 371 -5.67 2.17 -1.36
N MET A 372 -6.94 1.85 -1.60
CA MET A 372 -7.36 0.79 -2.51
C MET A 372 -7.40 1.30 -3.95
N ALA A 373 -7.03 0.44 -4.89
CA ALA A 373 -7.32 0.65 -6.30
C ALA A 373 -8.84 0.58 -6.54
N ALA A 374 -9.42 1.58 -7.21
CA ALA A 374 -10.86 1.60 -7.45
C ALA A 374 -11.29 0.58 -8.51
N CYS A 375 -12.47 -0.02 -8.32
CA CYS A 375 -13.34 -0.48 -9.41
C CYS A 375 -14.07 0.72 -10.02
N TYR A 376 -14.67 0.55 -11.21
CA TYR A 376 -15.44 1.61 -11.87
C TYR A 376 -16.87 1.18 -12.21
N ASP A 377 -17.30 0.03 -11.68
CA ASP A 377 -18.67 -0.48 -11.74
C ASP A 377 -19.12 -0.91 -10.35
N TYR A 378 -20.43 -1.08 -10.16
CA TYR A 378 -21.06 -1.54 -8.94
C TYR A 378 -22.04 -2.66 -9.26
N ASP A 379 -21.64 -3.90 -8.98
CA ASP A 379 -22.46 -5.09 -9.02
C ASP A 379 -21.90 -6.16 -8.05
N ASP A 380 -22.51 -7.34 -7.98
CA ASP A 380 -22.07 -8.41 -7.07
C ASP A 380 -20.63 -8.87 -7.35
N GLU A 381 -20.17 -8.83 -8.60
CA GLU A 381 -18.80 -9.19 -8.98
C GLU A 381 -17.80 -8.12 -8.49
N ALA A 382 -18.07 -6.85 -8.76
CA ALA A 382 -17.22 -5.74 -8.31
C ALA A 382 -17.13 -5.68 -6.78
N VAL A 383 -18.24 -5.84 -6.06
CA VAL A 383 -18.31 -5.92 -4.60
C VAL A 383 -17.44 -7.05 -4.06
N SER A 384 -17.52 -8.23 -4.68
CA SER A 384 -16.74 -9.41 -4.27
C SER A 384 -15.24 -9.19 -4.50
N ASN A 385 -14.85 -8.80 -5.72
CA ASN A 385 -13.46 -8.55 -6.10
C ASN A 385 -12.81 -7.50 -5.18
N PHE A 386 -13.47 -6.37 -5.00
CA PHE A 386 -12.98 -5.29 -4.15
C PHE A 386 -12.81 -5.73 -2.70
N THR A 387 -13.82 -6.41 -2.14
CA THR A 387 -13.82 -6.81 -0.72
C THR A 387 -12.72 -7.82 -0.42
N ASP A 388 -12.53 -8.82 -1.28
CA ASP A 388 -11.54 -9.87 -1.06
C ASP A 388 -10.12 -9.33 -1.12
N GLU A 389 -9.82 -8.49 -2.11
CA GLU A 389 -8.51 -7.88 -2.28
C GLU A 389 -8.22 -6.86 -1.16
N TRP A 390 -9.18 -5.97 -0.83
CA TRP A 390 -9.02 -5.00 0.26
C TRP A 390 -8.71 -5.67 1.60
N LYS A 391 -9.46 -6.70 1.94
CA LYS A 391 -9.23 -7.50 3.15
C LYS A 391 -7.82 -8.09 3.22
N ALA A 392 -7.30 -8.58 2.09
CA ALA A 392 -5.96 -9.14 2.00
C ALA A 392 -4.89 -8.05 2.16
N ILE A 393 -5.06 -6.90 1.51
CA ILE A 393 -4.15 -5.74 1.60
C ILE A 393 -4.03 -5.23 3.05
N VAL A 394 -5.15 -5.02 3.74
CA VAL A 394 -5.14 -4.55 5.14
C VAL A 394 -4.39 -5.51 6.04
N ARG A 395 -4.56 -6.82 5.84
CA ARG A 395 -3.84 -7.85 6.62
C ARG A 395 -2.35 -7.88 6.30
N GLN A 396 -1.99 -7.80 5.02
CA GLN A 396 -0.61 -7.84 4.56
C GLN A 396 0.19 -6.67 5.13
N ASN A 397 -0.36 -5.47 5.09
CA ASN A 397 0.33 -4.24 5.44
C ASN A 397 0.12 -3.78 6.90
N TYR A 398 -0.56 -4.60 7.72
CA TYR A 398 -0.96 -4.24 9.08
C TYR A 398 0.21 -3.78 9.97
N ASN A 399 1.37 -4.42 9.87
CA ASN A 399 2.49 -4.21 10.79
C ASN A 399 3.29 -2.93 10.55
N HIS A 400 3.10 -2.25 9.41
CA HIS A 400 3.87 -1.03 9.07
C HIS A 400 3.46 0.16 9.94
N PRO A 401 4.35 0.73 10.78
CA PRO A 401 4.03 1.89 11.60
C PRO A 401 3.76 3.15 10.78
N CYS A 402 4.34 3.31 9.59
CA CYS A 402 4.13 4.46 8.72
C CYS A 402 2.68 4.60 8.23
N ILE A 403 1.95 3.49 8.07
CA ILE A 403 0.54 3.56 7.68
C ILE A 403 -0.27 4.12 8.86
N ILE A 404 -0.87 5.28 8.65
CA ILE A 404 -1.65 5.99 9.68
C ILE A 404 -3.15 6.04 9.36
N THR A 405 -3.54 5.73 8.13
CA THR A 405 -4.93 5.81 7.66
C THR A 405 -5.16 4.81 6.54
N TRP A 406 -6.35 4.19 6.53
CA TRP A 406 -6.86 3.33 5.46
C TRP A 406 -7.90 4.07 4.64
N THR A 407 -7.78 4.04 3.29
CA THR A 407 -8.69 4.74 2.38
C THR A 407 -9.22 3.78 1.31
N PRO A 408 -10.35 3.09 1.57
CA PRO A 408 -10.89 2.12 0.61
C PRO A 408 -11.44 2.74 -0.68
N PHE A 409 -12.18 3.87 -0.61
CA PHE A 409 -12.74 4.51 -1.80
C PHE A 409 -12.22 5.94 -1.96
N ASN A 410 -12.20 6.41 -3.18
CA ASN A 410 -11.85 7.76 -3.57
C ASN A 410 -12.88 8.30 -4.58
N GLU A 411 -13.39 9.53 -4.36
CA GLU A 411 -14.23 10.27 -5.29
C GLU A 411 -15.45 9.50 -5.81
N SER A 412 -16.00 8.63 -4.99
CA SER A 412 -17.16 7.78 -5.31
C SER A 412 -16.95 6.85 -6.53
N TRP A 413 -15.69 6.61 -6.96
CA TRP A 413 -15.39 5.64 -8.01
C TRP A 413 -15.82 4.23 -7.57
N GLY A 414 -16.56 3.53 -8.44
CA GLY A 414 -17.15 2.21 -8.15
C GLY A 414 -18.38 2.24 -7.21
N ILE A 415 -18.78 3.43 -6.73
CA ILE A 415 -19.95 3.66 -5.88
C ILE A 415 -20.66 4.96 -6.27
N HIS A 416 -20.88 5.16 -7.57
CA HIS A 416 -21.30 6.44 -8.16
C HIS A 416 -22.61 7.01 -7.62
N GLU A 417 -23.48 6.18 -7.04
CA GLU A 417 -24.76 6.58 -6.50
C GLU A 417 -24.77 6.62 -4.95
N VAL A 418 -23.60 6.54 -4.31
CA VAL A 418 -23.46 6.51 -2.84
C VAL A 418 -24.14 7.70 -2.17
N SER A 419 -24.22 8.82 -2.86
CA SER A 419 -24.92 10.01 -2.38
C SER A 419 -26.36 9.70 -1.92
N THR A 420 -27.07 8.80 -2.62
CA THR A 420 -28.51 8.53 -2.39
C THR A 420 -28.87 7.06 -2.33
N ASP A 421 -28.09 6.17 -2.95
CA ASP A 421 -28.36 4.73 -3.01
C ASP A 421 -27.95 4.05 -1.69
N ARG A 422 -28.93 3.44 -1.02
CA ARG A 422 -28.71 2.76 0.26
C ARG A 422 -27.86 1.50 0.14
N MET A 423 -27.88 0.80 -1.00
CA MET A 423 -27.04 -0.40 -1.19
C MET A 423 -25.57 -0.02 -1.26
N GLN A 424 -25.24 1.03 -2.02
CA GLN A 424 -23.86 1.54 -2.09
C GLN A 424 -23.41 2.13 -0.75
N GLN A 425 -24.29 2.82 -0.02
CA GLN A 425 -24.02 3.29 1.34
C GLN A 425 -23.71 2.11 2.28
N HIS A 426 -24.51 1.05 2.25
CA HIS A 426 -24.25 -0.16 3.06
C HIS A 426 -22.97 -0.87 2.65
N PHE A 427 -22.58 -0.82 1.38
CA PHE A 427 -21.30 -1.36 0.95
C PHE A 427 -20.13 -0.59 1.59
N THR A 428 -20.17 0.74 1.55
CA THR A 428 -19.13 1.56 2.20
C THR A 428 -19.08 1.36 3.71
N GLU A 429 -20.23 1.29 4.39
CA GLU A 429 -20.33 0.94 5.82
C GLU A 429 -19.74 -0.45 6.11
N GLY A 430 -20.08 -1.43 5.25
CA GLY A 430 -19.56 -2.80 5.35
C GLY A 430 -18.03 -2.84 5.24
N ILE A 431 -17.44 -2.15 4.30
CA ILE A 431 -15.98 -2.03 4.13
C ILE A 431 -15.34 -1.28 5.32
N TYR A 432 -15.96 -0.21 5.82
CA TYR A 432 -15.50 0.47 7.03
C TYR A 432 -15.42 -0.51 8.21
N HIS A 433 -16.50 -1.20 8.53
CA HIS A 433 -16.55 -2.13 9.65
C HIS A 433 -15.65 -3.36 9.46
N LEU A 434 -15.51 -3.86 8.24
CA LEU A 434 -14.55 -4.91 7.89
C LEU A 434 -13.12 -4.45 8.21
N THR A 435 -12.74 -3.26 7.77
CA THR A 435 -11.42 -2.67 8.04
C THR A 435 -11.18 -2.53 9.53
N LYS A 436 -12.12 -1.94 10.27
CA LYS A 436 -12.05 -1.77 11.74
C LYS A 436 -12.02 -3.12 12.49
N SER A 437 -12.60 -4.18 11.95
CA SER A 437 -12.53 -5.53 12.53
C SER A 437 -11.15 -6.17 12.41
N ILE A 438 -10.37 -5.79 11.40
CA ILE A 438 -9.00 -6.26 11.17
C ILE A 438 -8.02 -5.33 11.89
N ASP A 439 -8.22 -4.02 11.77
CA ASP A 439 -7.38 -2.98 12.34
C ASP A 439 -8.23 -1.94 13.12
N GLY A 440 -8.33 -2.15 14.41
CA GLY A 440 -9.05 -1.22 15.30
C GLY A 440 -8.28 0.05 15.66
N MET A 441 -6.97 0.12 15.35
CA MET A 441 -6.12 1.24 15.73
C MET A 441 -6.21 2.41 14.77
N ARG A 442 -6.14 2.13 13.46
CA ARG A 442 -6.06 3.17 12.44
C ARG A 442 -7.43 3.72 12.09
N PRO A 443 -7.54 5.03 11.87
CA PRO A 443 -8.72 5.64 11.27
C PRO A 443 -8.93 5.16 9.83
N VAL A 444 -10.19 5.22 9.40
CA VAL A 444 -10.63 4.88 8.05
C VAL A 444 -11.32 6.10 7.44
N ILE A 445 -10.86 6.51 6.26
CA ILE A 445 -11.54 7.45 5.39
C ILE A 445 -12.30 6.61 4.37
N VAL A 446 -13.62 6.47 4.56
CA VAL A 446 -14.36 5.50 3.76
C VAL A 446 -14.45 5.86 2.28
N ASN A 447 -14.62 7.15 1.97
CA ASN A 447 -14.65 7.68 0.60
C ASN A 447 -13.96 9.05 0.60
N ASP A 448 -12.75 9.12 0.06
CA ASP A 448 -11.97 10.34 0.11
C ASP A 448 -12.53 11.41 -0.83
N GLY A 449 -12.63 12.63 -0.34
CA GLY A 449 -12.99 13.82 -1.11
C GLY A 449 -14.42 14.32 -0.97
N TRP A 450 -15.42 13.45 -0.91
CA TRP A 450 -16.84 13.81 -0.77
C TRP A 450 -17.75 12.62 -0.45
N GLU A 451 -19.06 12.90 -0.25
CA GLU A 451 -20.13 11.92 -0.08
C GLU A 451 -19.82 10.84 0.97
N HIS A 452 -19.18 11.28 2.08
CA HIS A 452 -18.86 10.39 3.18
C HIS A 452 -20.10 9.73 3.78
N THR A 453 -20.01 8.43 4.03
CA THR A 453 -20.91 7.74 4.96
C THR A 453 -20.25 7.74 6.35
N VAL A 454 -19.84 6.61 6.90
CA VAL A 454 -19.11 6.52 8.16
C VAL A 454 -17.62 6.69 7.90
N SER A 455 -17.02 7.76 8.41
CA SER A 455 -15.57 8.01 8.30
C SER A 455 -15.01 8.55 9.61
N ASP A 456 -13.80 8.14 9.97
CA ASP A 456 -13.08 8.65 11.16
C ASP A 456 -12.46 10.04 10.90
N ILE A 457 -12.25 10.41 9.65
CA ILE A 457 -11.72 11.69 9.18
C ILE A 457 -12.65 12.20 8.06
N LEU A 458 -13.02 13.47 8.09
CA LEU A 458 -13.70 14.13 6.99
C LEU A 458 -12.66 14.69 6.03
N THR A 459 -12.72 14.30 4.78
CA THR A 459 -11.82 14.76 3.72
C THR A 459 -12.59 15.47 2.62
N LEU A 460 -11.97 16.50 2.05
CA LEU A 460 -12.56 17.33 1.02
C LEU A 460 -11.56 17.58 -0.10
N HIS A 461 -11.99 17.40 -1.36
CA HIS A 461 -11.22 17.76 -2.55
C HIS A 461 -11.65 19.13 -3.06
N GLU A 462 -10.69 20.02 -3.30
CA GLU A 462 -10.94 21.36 -3.77
C GLU A 462 -9.83 21.86 -4.71
N TYR A 463 -10.18 22.10 -5.94
CA TYR A 463 -9.23 22.56 -6.97
C TYR A 463 -9.43 24.04 -7.37
N GLU A 464 -10.00 24.86 -6.47
CA GLU A 464 -10.07 26.32 -6.66
C GLU A 464 -8.65 26.91 -6.78
N GLU A 465 -8.37 27.61 -7.88
CA GLU A 465 -7.05 28.17 -8.14
C GLU A 465 -6.73 29.46 -7.40
N LYS A 466 -7.75 30.12 -6.82
CA LYS A 466 -7.64 31.40 -6.12
C LYS A 466 -7.81 31.23 -4.63
N GLY A 467 -6.75 31.51 -3.88
CA GLY A 467 -6.76 31.38 -2.42
C GLY A 467 -7.83 32.21 -1.72
N GLU A 468 -8.17 33.39 -2.27
CA GLU A 468 -9.22 34.27 -1.71
C GLU A 468 -10.61 33.62 -1.83
N ILE A 469 -10.94 33.03 -2.99
CA ILE A 469 -12.22 32.34 -3.21
C ILE A 469 -12.30 31.08 -2.35
N PHE A 470 -11.18 30.36 -2.25
CA PHE A 470 -11.07 29.20 -1.35
C PHE A 470 -11.35 29.62 0.10
N THR A 471 -10.68 30.68 0.59
CA THR A 471 -10.85 31.18 1.96
C THR A 471 -12.29 31.60 2.22
N GLU A 472 -12.91 32.38 1.32
CA GLU A 472 -14.32 32.80 1.44
C GLU A 472 -15.25 31.59 1.57
N ARG A 473 -15.11 30.58 0.67
CA ARG A 473 -15.94 29.36 0.68
C ARG A 473 -15.80 28.58 1.99
N TYR A 474 -14.58 28.33 2.43
CA TYR A 474 -14.32 27.49 3.61
C TYR A 474 -14.42 28.24 4.95
N THR A 475 -14.60 29.55 4.95
CA THR A 475 -14.93 30.33 6.15
C THR A 475 -16.42 30.65 6.22
N GLU A 476 -16.99 31.22 5.16
CA GLU A 476 -18.40 31.68 5.19
C GLU A 476 -19.39 30.52 5.00
N LYS A 477 -19.03 29.49 4.25
CA LYS A 477 -19.88 28.33 3.97
C LYS A 477 -19.53 27.08 4.79
N LYS A 478 -18.61 27.19 5.72
CA LYS A 478 -18.16 26.07 6.56
C LYS A 478 -19.32 25.28 7.17
N ASP A 479 -20.21 25.94 7.87
CA ASP A 479 -21.32 25.29 8.60
C ASP A 479 -22.31 24.63 7.63
N GLU A 480 -22.55 25.24 6.46
CA GLU A 480 -23.39 24.67 5.42
C GLU A 480 -22.74 23.44 4.74
N ILE A 481 -21.42 23.48 4.52
CA ILE A 481 -20.63 22.33 4.00
C ILE A 481 -20.72 21.18 5.00
N LEU A 482 -20.44 21.44 6.28
CA LEU A 482 -20.46 20.43 7.34
C LEU A 482 -21.86 19.87 7.61
N ALA A 483 -22.90 20.69 7.40
CA ALA A 483 -24.29 20.25 7.46
C ALA A 483 -24.75 19.45 6.22
N GLY A 484 -23.92 19.35 5.18
CA GLY A 484 -24.28 18.70 3.92
C GLY A 484 -25.38 19.44 3.14
N THR A 485 -25.45 20.78 3.26
CA THR A 485 -26.45 21.64 2.59
C THR A 485 -25.83 22.54 1.51
N TYR A 486 -24.50 22.57 1.41
CA TYR A 486 -23.75 23.30 0.40
C TYR A 486 -22.71 22.40 -0.25
N ALA A 487 -22.72 22.32 -1.58
CA ALA A 487 -21.73 21.58 -2.36
C ALA A 487 -20.39 22.33 -2.33
N HIS A 488 -19.35 21.70 -1.75
CA HIS A 488 -18.03 22.32 -1.65
C HIS A 488 -17.25 22.26 -2.96
N ASN A 489 -17.48 21.25 -3.79
CA ASN A 489 -16.84 21.06 -5.09
C ASN A 489 -17.88 20.71 -6.16
N LYS A 490 -18.14 21.63 -7.09
CA LYS A 490 -19.15 21.46 -8.16
C LYS A 490 -20.53 21.09 -7.57
N ALA A 491 -20.96 19.83 -7.76
CA ALA A 491 -22.22 19.31 -7.23
C ALA A 491 -22.03 18.41 -6.00
N ASN A 492 -20.77 18.17 -5.57
CA ASN A 492 -20.47 17.18 -4.55
C ASN A 492 -20.66 17.74 -3.14
N MET A 493 -21.39 17.03 -2.31
CA MET A 493 -21.58 17.30 -0.90
C MET A 493 -20.53 16.59 -0.05
N ALA A 494 -20.21 17.13 1.12
CA ALA A 494 -19.28 16.48 2.04
C ALA A 494 -19.79 15.10 2.50
N PHE A 495 -21.10 14.93 2.61
CA PHE A 495 -21.73 13.70 3.11
C PHE A 495 -22.77 13.16 2.14
N ALA A 496 -22.88 11.83 2.09
CA ALA A 496 -24.01 11.14 1.50
C ALA A 496 -25.29 11.42 2.30
N LYS A 497 -26.45 11.33 1.63
CA LYS A 497 -27.74 11.60 2.26
C LYS A 497 -27.99 10.68 3.46
N GLY A 498 -28.24 11.29 4.61
CA GLY A 498 -28.49 10.59 5.88
C GLY A 498 -27.27 10.56 6.80
N TYR A 499 -26.14 11.12 6.37
CA TYR A 499 -24.92 11.27 7.18
C TYR A 499 -24.59 12.73 7.41
N SER A 500 -23.82 13.02 8.43
CA SER A 500 -23.45 14.38 8.81
C SER A 500 -22.17 14.42 9.63
N TYR A 501 -21.59 15.58 9.73
CA TYR A 501 -20.41 15.83 10.56
C TYR A 501 -20.68 15.51 12.03
N SER A 502 -19.75 14.82 12.68
CA SER A 502 -19.81 14.41 14.10
C SER A 502 -18.55 14.76 14.88
N GLY A 503 -17.75 15.72 14.40
CA GLY A 503 -16.55 16.19 15.08
C GLY A 503 -15.25 15.53 14.62
N GLN A 504 -15.24 14.89 13.46
CA GLN A 504 -14.04 14.31 12.86
C GLN A 504 -12.98 15.38 12.55
N PRO A 505 -11.67 15.06 12.55
CA PRO A 505 -10.66 15.90 11.90
C PRO A 505 -11.05 16.20 10.45
N ILE A 506 -10.75 17.42 9.99
CA ILE A 506 -11.03 17.85 8.62
C ILE A 506 -9.71 18.03 7.89
N ILE A 507 -9.55 17.40 6.72
CA ILE A 507 -8.35 17.51 5.90
C ILE A 507 -8.75 17.84 4.45
N ILE A 508 -8.07 18.80 3.83
CA ILE A 508 -8.20 19.05 2.39
C ILE A 508 -7.25 18.06 1.70
N SER A 509 -7.81 16.92 1.32
CA SER A 509 -7.03 15.74 0.88
C SER A 509 -6.66 15.72 -0.59
N GLU A 510 -7.20 16.65 -1.38
CA GLU A 510 -6.68 17.00 -2.70
C GLU A 510 -6.89 18.48 -2.96
N TYR A 511 -5.84 19.15 -3.43
CA TYR A 511 -5.89 20.54 -3.87
C TYR A 511 -4.72 20.88 -4.79
N GLY A 512 -4.81 22.04 -5.42
CA GLY A 512 -3.78 22.59 -6.27
C GLY A 512 -3.79 21.99 -7.66
N GLY A 513 -3.09 20.89 -7.87
CA GLY A 513 -3.02 20.21 -9.17
C GLY A 513 -2.57 21.15 -10.30
N ILE A 514 -1.65 22.08 -10.00
CA ILE A 514 -1.28 23.18 -10.88
C ILE A 514 -0.59 22.65 -12.12
N ALA A 515 -1.23 22.80 -13.28
CA ALA A 515 -0.61 22.44 -14.56
C ALA A 515 0.61 23.34 -14.82
N PHE A 516 1.79 22.74 -14.95
CA PHE A 516 3.02 23.41 -15.29
C PHE A 516 3.69 22.73 -16.48
N SER A 517 3.41 23.24 -17.68
CA SER A 517 3.93 22.71 -18.94
C SER A 517 4.30 23.82 -19.90
N THR A 518 5.32 23.55 -20.71
CA THR A 518 5.72 24.41 -21.85
C THR A 518 5.19 23.87 -23.19
N ASN A 519 4.57 22.67 -23.22
CA ASN A 519 4.08 21.97 -24.42
C ASN A 519 2.62 21.53 -24.23
N ALA A 520 1.68 22.35 -24.60
CA ALA A 520 0.27 22.23 -24.21
C ALA A 520 -0.62 21.31 -25.08
N GLU A 521 -0.11 20.51 -26.01
CA GLU A 521 -0.95 19.58 -26.77
C GLU A 521 -1.10 18.26 -26.00
N ASN A 522 -2.34 17.94 -25.55
CA ASN A 522 -2.75 16.74 -24.82
C ASN A 522 -2.30 16.65 -23.34
N GLU A 523 -1.65 17.66 -22.80
CA GLU A 523 -1.26 17.72 -21.39
C GLU A 523 -2.28 18.52 -20.59
N TRP A 524 -2.56 18.10 -19.34
CA TRP A 524 -3.55 18.75 -18.49
C TRP A 524 -3.16 18.81 -17.00
N GLY A 525 -3.87 19.63 -16.28
CA GLY A 525 -3.89 19.78 -14.84
C GLY A 525 -5.05 20.68 -14.45
N TYR A 526 -5.17 21.02 -13.17
CA TYR A 526 -6.30 21.80 -12.68
C TYR A 526 -6.07 23.31 -12.81
N GLY A 527 -7.14 24.05 -13.19
CA GLY A 527 -7.12 25.50 -13.38
C GLY A 527 -6.30 25.91 -14.60
N ASN A 528 -5.85 27.17 -14.61
CA ASN A 528 -5.05 27.70 -15.71
C ASN A 528 -3.62 27.18 -15.67
N THR A 529 -3.07 26.78 -16.82
CA THR A 529 -1.67 26.37 -16.94
C THR A 529 -0.75 27.55 -16.64
N VAL A 530 0.27 27.32 -15.82
CA VAL A 530 1.35 28.29 -15.58
C VAL A 530 2.58 27.92 -16.42
N SER A 531 3.34 28.94 -16.84
CA SER A 531 4.48 28.76 -17.75
C SER A 531 5.83 29.09 -17.13
N ASP A 532 5.84 29.64 -15.92
CA ASP A 532 7.07 30.01 -15.21
C ASP A 532 6.98 29.65 -13.72
N GLU A 533 8.16 29.51 -13.12
CA GLU A 533 8.30 29.09 -11.73
C GLU A 533 7.68 30.08 -10.73
N ASP A 534 7.84 31.40 -10.96
CA ASP A 534 7.36 32.40 -10.01
C ASP A 534 5.83 32.42 -9.96
N ALA A 535 5.16 32.25 -11.10
CA ALA A 535 3.70 32.11 -11.17
C ALA A 535 3.22 30.83 -10.48
N PHE A 536 3.98 29.72 -10.64
CA PHE A 536 3.69 28.47 -9.94
C PHE A 536 3.77 28.65 -8.43
N ILE A 537 4.90 29.18 -7.93
CA ILE A 537 5.15 29.38 -6.49
C ILE A 537 4.13 30.34 -5.89
N ASP A 538 3.81 31.44 -6.58
CA ASP A 538 2.79 32.39 -6.09
C ASP A 538 1.42 31.73 -5.92
N ARG A 539 0.96 30.94 -6.91
CA ARG A 539 -0.31 30.22 -6.84
C ARG A 539 -0.26 29.13 -5.78
N TYR A 540 0.82 28.33 -5.73
CA TYR A 540 1.01 27.30 -4.71
C TYR A 540 0.92 27.89 -3.30
N ARG A 541 1.64 29.00 -3.06
CA ARG A 541 1.65 29.71 -1.78
C ARG A 541 0.25 30.18 -1.38
N LYS A 542 -0.43 30.88 -2.27
CA LYS A 542 -1.75 31.46 -1.96
C LYS A 542 -2.79 30.40 -1.58
N ILE A 543 -2.82 29.28 -2.28
CA ILE A 543 -3.76 28.20 -2.00
C ILE A 543 -3.37 27.45 -0.72
N THR A 544 -2.09 27.10 -0.57
CA THR A 544 -1.61 26.37 0.61
C THR A 544 -1.78 27.19 1.89
N GLU A 545 -1.45 28.50 1.86
CA GLU A 545 -1.67 29.40 3.00
C GLU A 545 -3.16 29.57 3.31
N ALA A 546 -4.05 29.59 2.30
CA ALA A 546 -5.48 29.63 2.51
C ALA A 546 -5.96 28.42 3.32
N ILE A 547 -5.48 27.21 3.01
CA ILE A 547 -5.80 25.98 3.76
C ILE A 547 -5.20 26.04 5.17
N MET A 548 -3.93 26.40 5.30
CA MET A 548 -3.23 26.48 6.60
C MET A 548 -3.84 27.52 7.55
N ASN A 549 -4.52 28.53 7.03
CA ASN A 549 -5.24 29.52 7.81
C ASN A 549 -6.63 29.08 8.28
N LEU A 550 -7.11 27.90 7.87
CA LEU A 550 -8.32 27.29 8.42
C LEU A 550 -8.02 26.67 9.78
N SER A 551 -8.41 27.32 10.87
CA SER A 551 -8.10 26.88 12.25
C SER A 551 -8.64 25.49 12.61
N TYR A 552 -9.55 24.96 11.82
CA TYR A 552 -10.20 23.66 12.00
C TYR A 552 -9.62 22.57 11.08
N ALA A 553 -8.74 22.92 10.12
CA ALA A 553 -8.11 21.93 9.24
C ALA A 553 -6.95 21.23 9.96
N ALA A 554 -6.97 19.90 9.98
CA ALA A 554 -5.94 19.06 10.58
C ALA A 554 -4.81 18.70 9.60
N GLY A 555 -4.89 19.15 8.35
CA GLY A 555 -3.89 18.89 7.35
C GLY A 555 -4.34 19.19 5.93
N PHE A 556 -3.43 18.94 5.01
CA PHE A 556 -3.63 19.06 3.57
C PHE A 556 -2.89 17.96 2.80
N CYS A 557 -3.29 17.71 1.56
CA CYS A 557 -2.56 16.87 0.60
C CYS A 557 -2.54 17.54 -0.77
N TYR A 558 -1.35 17.92 -1.23
CA TYR A 558 -1.18 18.55 -2.54
C TYR A 558 -1.17 17.51 -3.67
N THR A 559 -1.82 17.82 -4.78
CA THR A 559 -1.84 17.01 -6.01
C THR A 559 -0.86 17.60 -7.03
N GLN A 560 0.35 17.00 -7.35
CA GLN A 560 0.84 15.72 -6.87
C GLN A 560 2.40 15.70 -6.84
N VAL A 561 2.99 14.53 -6.50
CA VAL A 561 4.46 14.36 -6.42
C VAL A 561 5.13 14.57 -7.78
N SER A 562 4.70 13.82 -8.78
CA SER A 562 5.30 13.85 -10.12
C SER A 562 4.24 13.86 -11.22
N ASP A 563 4.62 14.36 -12.38
CA ASP A 563 3.83 14.17 -13.59
C ASP A 563 3.62 12.67 -13.86
N VAL A 564 2.46 12.33 -14.42
CA VAL A 564 2.15 10.96 -14.85
C VAL A 564 1.54 11.03 -16.26
N GLN A 565 2.29 10.57 -17.25
CA GLN A 565 1.87 10.55 -18.65
C GLN A 565 1.27 11.90 -19.12
N GLN A 566 -0.03 11.97 -19.43
CA GLN A 566 -0.70 13.20 -19.87
C GLN A 566 -1.00 14.21 -18.74
N GLU A 567 -0.87 13.83 -17.47
CA GLU A 567 -1.14 14.68 -16.31
C GLU A 567 0.14 15.38 -15.84
N VAL A 568 0.21 16.72 -16.00
CA VAL A 568 1.46 17.51 -15.83
C VAL A 568 1.37 18.49 -14.65
N ASN A 569 0.83 18.05 -13.54
CA ASN A 569 0.61 18.84 -12.33
C ASN A 569 1.51 18.44 -11.14
N GLY A 570 2.50 17.60 -11.40
CA GLY A 570 3.49 17.22 -10.39
C GLY A 570 4.44 18.37 -9.99
N LEU A 571 4.96 18.30 -8.77
CA LEU A 571 6.12 19.13 -8.34
C LEU A 571 7.41 18.67 -8.99
N MET A 572 7.44 17.44 -9.47
CA MET A 572 8.52 16.85 -10.26
C MET A 572 8.02 16.39 -11.62
N THR A 573 8.94 16.29 -12.57
CA THR A 573 8.68 15.56 -13.81
C THR A 573 8.56 14.06 -13.55
N ILE A 574 8.04 13.29 -14.54
CA ILE A 574 8.01 11.81 -14.47
C ILE A 574 9.42 11.21 -14.27
N ASP A 575 10.49 11.91 -14.69
CA ASP A 575 11.89 11.54 -14.48
C ASP A 575 12.43 11.95 -13.09
N ARG A 576 11.55 12.38 -12.16
CA ARG A 576 11.91 12.80 -10.80
C ARG A 576 12.83 14.01 -10.71
N ARG A 577 12.78 14.92 -11.69
CA ARG A 577 13.46 16.22 -11.62
C ARG A 577 12.48 17.26 -11.08
N PHE A 578 12.89 18.04 -10.10
CA PHE A 578 12.09 19.16 -9.61
C PHE A 578 11.75 20.15 -10.73
N LYS A 579 10.49 20.52 -10.84
CA LYS A 579 10.00 21.52 -11.81
C LYS A 579 10.14 22.93 -11.27
N VAL A 580 10.22 23.06 -9.95
CA VAL A 580 10.40 24.30 -9.20
C VAL A 580 11.43 24.09 -8.09
N ASP A 581 11.98 25.16 -7.54
CA ASP A 581 12.93 25.10 -6.44
C ASP A 581 12.28 24.43 -5.21
N PRO A 582 12.77 23.26 -4.75
CA PRO A 582 12.18 22.53 -3.63
C PRO A 582 12.24 23.31 -2.32
N GLU A 583 13.24 24.17 -2.09
CA GLU A 583 13.34 24.98 -0.88
C GLU A 583 12.21 26.01 -0.79
N LYS A 584 11.78 26.60 -1.91
CA LYS A 584 10.64 27.52 -1.95
C LYS A 584 9.32 26.80 -1.56
N ILE A 585 9.14 25.56 -2.01
CA ILE A 585 8.00 24.72 -1.61
C ILE A 585 8.08 24.36 -0.13
N ARG A 586 9.27 23.92 0.31
CA ARG A 586 9.52 23.61 1.71
C ARG A 586 9.21 24.77 2.64
N GLU A 587 9.71 25.98 2.32
CA GLU A 587 9.44 27.18 3.11
C GLU A 587 7.94 27.44 3.31
N ILE A 588 7.13 27.18 2.28
CA ILE A 588 5.67 27.33 2.36
C ILE A 588 5.07 26.24 3.27
N ASN A 589 5.46 24.98 3.05
CA ASN A 589 4.87 23.83 3.73
C ASN A 589 5.17 23.79 5.24
N VAL A 590 6.39 24.23 5.65
CA VAL A 590 6.83 24.17 7.05
C VAL A 590 6.58 25.46 7.84
N GLN A 591 5.88 26.43 7.26
CA GLN A 591 5.55 27.66 7.98
C GLN A 591 4.86 27.32 9.31
N ASN A 592 5.39 27.91 10.38
CA ASN A 592 4.82 27.81 11.73
C ASN A 592 3.52 28.61 11.79
N ASN A 593 2.41 27.98 11.49
CA ASN A 593 1.12 28.61 11.76
C ASN A 593 0.77 28.42 13.24
N ALA A 594 0.66 29.54 13.96
CA ALA A 594 0.30 29.54 15.38
C ALA A 594 -1.06 28.90 15.69
N LEU A 595 -1.89 28.68 14.66
CA LEU A 595 -3.21 28.05 14.76
C LEU A 595 -3.12 26.49 14.95
N HIS A 596 -1.96 25.89 14.66
CA HIS A 596 -1.77 24.43 14.67
C HIS A 596 -0.72 23.99 15.70
N ARG A 597 -0.50 24.79 16.75
CA ARG A 597 0.36 24.45 17.90
C ARG A 597 -0.38 23.72 19.00
#